data_641bff7a13ba76699bccda011ae8987d
#
_entry.id   641bff7a13ba76699bccda011ae8987d
#
_cell.length_a   1.000
_cell.length_b   1.000
_cell.length_c   1.000
_cell.angle_alpha   90.00
_cell.angle_beta   90.00
_cell.angle_gamma   90.00
#
_symmetry.space_group_name_H-M   'P 1'
#
loop_
_entity.id
_entity.type
_entity.pdbx_description
1 polymer ?
#
loop_
_entity_poly.entity_id
_entity_poly.type
_entity_poly.pdbx_seq_one_letter_code
_entity_poly.pdbx_strand_id
1 'polypeptide(L)' 'MLEQTQLEHRKLDLEGRIEGYEVEVRALKDNHVMLDDGEKKDAVFSEICNLDCQIFQLKAELATVVSLLSAYD' A
#
# COMPACT_ATOMS: atom_id res chain seq x y z
N MET A 1 3.09 18.43 -18.19
CA MET A 1 2.22 18.77 -17.06
C MET A 1 1.01 17.83 -17.02
N LEU A 2 0.73 17.23 -15.88
CA LEU A 2 -0.41 16.33 -15.78
C LEU A 2 -1.70 17.14 -15.61
N GLU A 3 -2.73 16.77 -16.35
CA GLU A 3 -4.05 17.37 -16.20
C GLU A 3 -4.72 16.88 -14.94
N GLN A 4 -5.68 17.64 -14.44
CA GLN A 4 -6.46 17.30 -13.25
C GLN A 4 -7.06 15.90 -13.34
N THR A 5 -7.64 15.56 -14.49
CA THR A 5 -8.27 14.26 -14.70
C THR A 5 -7.26 13.12 -14.55
N GLN A 6 -6.05 13.29 -15.09
CA GLN A 6 -4.99 12.30 -14.97
C GLN A 6 -4.56 12.13 -13.52
N LEU A 7 -4.46 13.22 -12.78
CA LEU A 7 -4.13 13.18 -11.35
C LEU A 7 -5.21 12.47 -10.54
N GLU A 8 -6.47 12.71 -10.86
CA GLU A 8 -7.59 12.04 -10.19
C GLU A 8 -7.57 10.54 -10.45
N HIS A 9 -7.30 10.12 -11.70
CA HIS A 9 -7.16 8.70 -12.04
C HIS A 9 -5.99 8.07 -11.30
N ARG A 10 -4.87 8.79 -11.23
CA ARG A 10 -3.69 8.31 -10.49
C ARG A 10 -4.01 8.13 -9.01
N LYS A 11 -4.73 9.08 -8.44
CA LYS A 11 -5.15 9.00 -7.04
C LYS A 11 -5.98 7.76 -6.78
N LEU A 12 -6.99 7.50 -7.64
CA LEU A 12 -7.85 6.34 -7.50
C LEU A 12 -7.06 5.03 -7.64
N ASP A 13 -6.14 4.97 -8.60
CA ASP A 13 -5.29 3.80 -8.80
C ASP A 13 -4.43 3.53 -7.55
N LEU A 14 -3.81 4.58 -7.01
CA LEU A 14 -2.98 4.44 -5.82
C LEU A 14 -3.79 4.01 -4.60
N GLU A 15 -4.97 4.60 -4.43
CA GLU A 15 -5.87 4.22 -3.32
C GLU A 15 -6.28 2.75 -3.42
N GLY A 16 -6.61 2.29 -4.63
CA GLY A 16 -6.97 0.90 -4.85
C GLY A 16 -5.83 -0.06 -4.56
N ARG A 17 -4.62 0.28 -4.97
CA ARG A 17 -3.44 -0.55 -4.71
C ARG A 17 -3.11 -0.61 -3.22
N ILE A 18 -3.19 0.52 -2.54
CA ILE A 18 -2.95 0.58 -1.09
C ILE A 18 -3.96 -0.30 -0.37
N GLU A 19 -5.23 -0.17 -0.70
CA GLU A 19 -6.29 -0.97 -0.09
C GLU A 19 -6.05 -2.47 -0.29
N GLY A 20 -5.70 -2.88 -1.52
CA GLY A 20 -5.41 -4.27 -1.84
C GLY A 20 -4.25 -4.82 -1.02
N TYR A 21 -3.17 -4.06 -0.91
CA TYR A 21 -2.03 -4.47 -0.10
C TYR A 21 -2.34 -4.50 1.39
N GLU A 22 -3.15 -3.56 1.88
CA GLU A 22 -3.54 -3.55 3.29
C GLU A 22 -4.38 -4.77 3.66
N VAL A 23 -5.28 -5.19 2.77
CA VAL A 23 -6.06 -6.41 2.96
C VAL A 23 -5.14 -7.63 2.99
N GLU A 24 -4.18 -7.69 2.07
CA GLU A 24 -3.23 -8.78 1.99
C GLU A 24 -2.34 -8.85 3.24
N VAL A 25 -1.87 -7.71 3.72
CA VAL A 25 -1.08 -7.65 4.97
C VAL A 25 -1.90 -8.14 6.15
N ARG A 26 -3.17 -7.75 6.23
CA ARG A 26 -4.05 -8.20 7.31
C ARG A 26 -4.20 -9.70 7.31
N ALA A 27 -4.42 -10.30 6.13
CA ALA A 27 -4.53 -11.75 5.99
C ALA A 27 -3.23 -12.45 6.39
N LEU A 28 -2.09 -11.89 6.01
CA LEU A 28 -0.79 -12.46 6.37
C LEU A 28 -0.52 -12.35 7.89
N LYS A 29 -0.92 -11.26 8.50
CA LYS A 29 -0.77 -11.09 9.95
C LYS A 29 -1.60 -12.10 10.71
N ASP A 30 -2.82 -12.37 10.26
CA ASP A 30 -3.67 -13.41 10.85
C ASP A 30 -3.02 -14.78 10.74
N ASN A 31 -2.48 -15.12 9.57
CA ASN A 31 -1.74 -16.36 9.36
C ASN A 31 -0.50 -16.44 10.25
N HIS A 32 0.23 -15.33 10.38
CA HIS A 32 1.44 -15.28 11.18
C HIS A 32 1.17 -15.64 12.65
N VAL A 33 0.06 -15.16 13.18
CA VAL A 33 -0.34 -15.45 14.57
C VAL A 33 -0.63 -16.94 14.77
N MET A 34 -1.13 -17.61 13.73
CA MET A 34 -1.53 -19.02 13.80
C MET A 34 -0.39 -19.98 13.49
N LEU A 35 0.76 -19.50 13.01
CA LEU A 35 1.90 -20.36 12.69
C LEU A 35 2.78 -20.58 13.93
N ASP A 36 3.31 -21.80 14.03
CA ASP A 36 4.33 -22.11 15.02
C ASP A 36 5.66 -21.45 14.63
N ASP A 37 6.56 -21.28 15.58
CA ASP A 37 7.89 -20.73 15.31
C ASP A 37 8.63 -21.60 14.30
N GLY A 38 9.31 -20.93 13.37
CA GLY A 38 10.10 -21.60 12.34
C GLY A 38 10.19 -20.82 11.05
N GLU A 39 10.69 -21.50 10.02
CA GLU A 39 10.95 -20.87 8.72
C GLU A 39 9.71 -20.28 8.07
N LYS A 40 8.56 -20.94 8.21
CA LYS A 40 7.31 -20.45 7.61
C LYS A 40 6.87 -19.14 8.24
N LYS A 41 7.04 -19.02 9.56
CA LYS A 41 6.68 -17.80 10.28
C LYS A 41 7.59 -16.65 9.85
N ASP A 42 8.89 -16.93 9.72
CA ASP A 42 9.87 -15.94 9.28
C ASP A 42 9.59 -15.48 7.85
N ALA A 43 9.24 -16.41 6.96
CA ALA A 43 8.90 -16.09 5.57
C ALA A 43 7.68 -15.19 5.49
N VAL A 44 6.64 -15.48 6.27
CA VAL A 44 5.43 -14.65 6.32
C VAL A 44 5.77 -13.26 6.87
N PHE A 45 6.57 -13.20 7.92
CA PHE A 45 7.00 -11.93 8.50
C PHE A 45 7.76 -11.07 7.48
N SER A 46 8.68 -11.68 6.72
CA SER A 46 9.42 -10.98 5.67
C SER A 46 8.48 -10.42 4.60
N GLU A 47 7.47 -11.19 4.21
CA GLU A 47 6.51 -10.73 3.22
C GLU A 47 5.68 -9.56 3.74
N ILE A 48 5.26 -9.63 5.01
CA ILE A 48 4.55 -8.52 5.65
C ILE A 48 5.40 -7.24 5.61
N CYS A 49 6.68 -7.35 5.94
CA CYS A 49 7.60 -6.21 5.90
C CYS A 49 7.73 -5.63 4.48
N ASN A 50 7.82 -6.50 3.47
CA ASN A 50 7.91 -6.06 2.08
C ASN A 50 6.65 -5.31 1.65
N LEU A 51 5.48 -5.85 2.00
CA LEU A 51 4.21 -5.20 1.67
C LEU A 51 4.04 -3.88 2.41
N ASP A 52 4.42 -3.82 3.68
CA ASP A 52 4.38 -2.58 4.45
C ASP A 52 5.25 -1.50 3.81
N CYS A 53 6.43 -1.88 3.31
CA CYS A 53 7.32 -0.99 2.60
C CYS A 53 6.66 -0.44 1.33
N GLN A 54 6.01 -1.32 0.56
CA GLN A 54 5.32 -0.92 -0.66
C GLN A 54 4.13 0.01 -0.34
N ILE A 55 3.38 -0.29 0.70
CA ILE A 55 2.28 0.55 1.16
C ILE A 55 2.80 1.95 1.52
N PHE A 56 3.91 2.01 2.25
CA PHE A 56 4.52 3.29 2.62
C PHE A 56 4.89 4.11 1.38
N GLN A 57 5.52 3.48 0.39
CA GLN A 57 5.90 4.15 -0.85
C GLN A 57 4.67 4.64 -1.62
N LEU A 58 3.63 3.82 -1.71
CA LEU A 58 2.40 4.19 -2.40
C LEU A 58 1.70 5.35 -1.68
N LYS A 59 1.69 5.34 -0.35
CA LYS A 59 1.11 6.45 0.42
C LYS A 59 1.87 7.74 0.20
N ALA A 60 3.20 7.68 0.07
CA ALA A 60 4.01 8.85 -0.24
C ALA A 60 3.68 9.41 -1.63
N GLU A 61 3.53 8.53 -2.62
CA GLU A 61 3.10 8.95 -3.95
C GLU A 61 1.71 9.56 -3.92
N LEU A 62 0.80 8.94 -3.18
CA LEU A 62 -0.56 9.44 -3.04
C LEU A 62 -0.58 10.84 -2.43
N ALA A 63 0.23 11.08 -1.41
CA ALA A 63 0.33 12.39 -0.78
C ALA A 63 0.81 13.44 -1.80
N THR A 64 1.75 13.08 -2.66
CA THR A 64 2.24 13.96 -3.71
C THR A 64 1.12 14.30 -4.71
N VAL A 65 0.37 13.29 -5.14
CA VAL A 65 -0.74 13.47 -6.08
C VAL A 65 -1.82 14.35 -5.47
N VAL A 66 -2.17 14.13 -4.20
CA VAL A 66 -3.16 14.94 -3.49
C VAL A 66 -2.70 16.39 -3.39
N SER A 67 -1.41 16.63 -3.11
CA SER A 67 -0.84 17.98 -3.08
C SER A 67 -0.96 18.66 -4.44
N LEU A 68 -0.67 17.93 -5.51
CA LEU A 68 -0.79 18.48 -6.87
C LEU A 68 -2.25 18.80 -7.21
N LEU A 69 -3.18 17.95 -6.79
CA LEU A 69 -4.61 18.18 -7.01
C LEU A 69 -5.11 19.42 -6.25
N SER A 70 -4.54 19.72 -5.09
CA SER A 70 -4.90 20.91 -4.32
C SER A 70 -4.67 22.18 -5.11
N ALA A 71 -3.73 22.19 -6.05
CA ALA A 71 -3.46 23.36 -6.88
C ALA A 71 -4.59 23.69 -7.85
N TYR A 72 -5.53 22.76 -8.08
CA TYR A 72 -6.66 22.97 -8.98
C TYR A 72 -7.93 23.44 -8.27
N ASP A 73 -7.90 23.53 -6.97
CA ASP A 73 -9.07 23.97 -6.17
C ASP A 73 -9.17 25.50 -6.05
#